data_13d05e513b4a98c06731f60e47d64b2b
#
_entry.id   13d05e513b4a98c06731f60e47d64b2b
#
_cell.length_a   1.000
_cell.length_b   1.000
_cell.length_c   1.000
_cell.angle_alpha   90.00
_cell.angle_beta   90.00
_cell.angle_gamma   90.00
#
_symmetry.space_group_name_H-M   'P 1'
#
loop_
_entity.id
_entity.type
_entity.pdbx_description
1 polymer ?
#
loop_
_entity_poly.entity_id
_entity_poly.type
_entity_poly.pdbx_seq_one_letter_code
_entity_poly.pdbx_strand_id
1 'polypeptide(L)'
;MYPRLVLLRQLLSDKGAIFISIDDNEASRLRIICDDIFGANCFKGDVIWHKTYSPRNDSKGIPTETDHILVYSKSKDWLPKRLERDEEMDESYKNPDNDFAHWTSGDAFAPEANTHQGMVYAVQNPFTGSLVYPTNGRHWANDQLEILDNLKGWCEYELREIDDVGKRAEICGVPVETIRPGVKAIMLKNDIEESRENAQKVLETGPWPRFYFTKNGKGGIRRKTYLTAVEGKLITTFWDYAEVGHTDAATKELKAIFGGCCPFETPKPSSLIERIVKIATDENSIVLDAFAGSGSTAHAVLSQNKKDNGNRKFVLVELMDYAEDITAERVRRVMVGYPYKGKVKEELYRKPLTSANISKVPQFLEEANSIREANTGRFTKIAKPTVKDNAIVVVGELNVDGMMPGLGGGFDFYELGENLFTDEDTLNESVGAVKIREYIYFSETRQYLSRPQSKDYPYLLDYKDGTGYFLYYKPSELTTLSPDTLSIVPTKADHYVIYADVCTISKEQLAKMNITFKKIPRDINRF
;
A
#
# COMPACT_ATOMS: atom_id res chain seq x y z
N MET A 1 -3.37 -10.30 23.67
CA MET A 1 -3.16 -9.39 22.50
C MET A 1 -2.04 -8.37 22.75
N TYR A 2 -2.03 -7.62 23.87
CA TYR A 2 -1.04 -6.56 24.16
C TYR A 2 0.42 -6.95 23.91
N PRO A 3 0.98 -8.05 24.48
CA PRO A 3 2.39 -8.43 24.25
C PRO A 3 2.71 -8.70 22.77
N ARG A 4 1.76 -9.27 22.02
CA ARG A 4 1.95 -9.53 20.59
C ARG A 4 2.05 -8.24 19.78
N LEU A 5 1.21 -7.24 20.09
CA LEU A 5 1.28 -5.92 19.42
C LEU A 5 2.57 -5.18 19.75
N VAL A 6 3.10 -5.31 20.98
CA VAL A 6 4.40 -4.77 21.35
C VAL A 6 5.52 -5.37 20.49
N LEU A 7 5.52 -6.70 20.33
CA LEU A 7 6.49 -7.40 19.48
C LEU A 7 6.35 -6.98 18.00
N LEU A 8 5.12 -6.90 17.49
CA LEU A 8 4.87 -6.46 16.11
C LEU A 8 5.37 -5.03 15.88
N ARG A 9 5.17 -4.12 16.85
CA ARG A 9 5.76 -2.77 16.78
C ARG A 9 7.28 -2.79 16.73
N GLN A 10 7.94 -3.68 17.48
CA GLN A 10 9.40 -3.81 17.46
C GLN A 10 9.92 -4.31 16.10
N LEU A 11 9.23 -5.28 15.50
CA LEU A 11 9.56 -5.85 14.19
C LEU A 11 9.30 -4.88 13.03
N LEU A 12 8.42 -3.89 13.22
CA LEU A 12 8.08 -2.92 12.20
C LEU A 12 9.28 -2.02 11.90
N SER A 13 9.62 -1.87 10.63
CA SER A 13 10.66 -0.92 10.19
C SER A 13 10.22 0.53 10.45
N ASP A 14 11.16 1.47 10.47
CA ASP A 14 10.86 2.90 10.72
C ASP A 14 9.89 3.50 9.68
N LYS A 15 9.89 2.95 8.45
CA LYS A 15 8.95 3.31 7.37
C LYS A 15 7.76 2.35 7.26
N GLY A 16 7.60 1.46 8.23
CA GLY A 16 6.54 0.44 8.20
C GLY A 16 5.21 0.91 8.77
N ALA A 17 4.14 0.25 8.33
CA ALA A 17 2.79 0.42 8.87
C ALA A 17 2.16 -0.94 9.17
N ILE A 18 1.26 -0.97 10.13
CA ILE A 18 0.46 -2.12 10.51
C ILE A 18 -1.01 -1.85 10.22
N PHE A 19 -1.68 -2.84 9.63
CA PHE A 19 -3.09 -2.84 9.32
C PHE A 19 -3.76 -3.97 10.09
N ILE A 20 -4.73 -3.65 10.94
CA ILE A 20 -5.36 -4.61 11.84
C ILE A 20 -6.85 -4.66 11.54
N SER A 21 -7.29 -5.73 10.89
CA SER A 21 -8.71 -5.98 10.66
C SER A 21 -9.38 -6.47 11.93
N ILE A 22 -10.50 -5.84 12.29
CA ILE A 22 -11.29 -6.15 13.49
C ILE A 22 -12.76 -5.83 13.24
N ASP A 23 -13.66 -6.51 13.94
CA ASP A 23 -15.06 -6.17 13.92
C ASP A 23 -15.42 -5.02 14.89
N ASP A 24 -16.65 -4.55 14.84
CA ASP A 24 -17.17 -3.45 15.65
C ASP A 24 -17.18 -3.76 17.16
N ASN A 25 -17.24 -5.04 17.55
CA ASN A 25 -17.30 -5.44 18.98
C ASN A 25 -16.01 -5.07 19.72
N GLU A 26 -14.86 -5.19 19.09
CA GLU A 26 -13.57 -4.98 19.73
C GLU A 26 -12.77 -3.79 19.15
N ALA A 27 -13.24 -3.13 18.09
CA ALA A 27 -12.51 -2.04 17.42
C ALA A 27 -12.12 -0.91 18.39
N SER A 28 -13.04 -0.47 19.25
CA SER A 28 -12.77 0.62 20.18
C SER A 28 -11.72 0.26 21.25
N ARG A 29 -11.76 -0.98 21.77
CA ARG A 29 -10.79 -1.45 22.75
C ARG A 29 -9.41 -1.62 22.12
N LEU A 30 -9.36 -2.20 20.93
CA LEU A 30 -8.13 -2.38 20.19
C LEU A 30 -7.50 -1.02 19.84
N ARG A 31 -8.30 -0.02 19.51
CA ARG A 31 -7.83 1.33 19.26
C ARG A 31 -7.11 1.92 20.47
N ILE A 32 -7.66 1.80 21.67
CA ILE A 32 -7.03 2.29 22.90
C ILE A 32 -5.69 1.59 23.15
N ILE A 33 -5.66 0.27 22.98
CA ILE A 33 -4.43 -0.53 23.14
C ILE A 33 -3.36 -0.09 22.11
N CYS A 34 -3.75 0.14 20.88
CA CYS A 34 -2.83 0.57 19.83
C CYS A 34 -2.34 2.01 20.05
N ASP A 35 -3.19 2.92 20.55
CA ASP A 35 -2.78 4.28 20.91
C ASP A 35 -1.71 4.28 22.03
N ASP A 36 -1.85 3.36 23.01
CA ASP A 36 -0.84 3.17 24.07
C ASP A 36 0.49 2.61 23.54
N ILE A 37 0.42 1.60 22.67
CA ILE A 37 1.61 0.92 22.14
C ILE A 37 2.32 1.74 21.06
N PHE A 38 1.61 2.23 20.05
CA PHE A 38 2.17 2.91 18.87
C PHE A 38 2.30 4.42 19.08
N GLY A 39 1.45 5.00 19.94
CA GLY A 39 1.25 6.42 20.12
C GLY A 39 0.12 6.96 19.24
N ALA A 40 -0.75 7.80 19.79
CA ALA A 40 -1.90 8.38 19.08
C ALA A 40 -1.49 9.17 17.81
N ASN A 41 -0.30 9.80 17.81
CA ASN A 41 0.25 10.52 16.65
C ASN A 41 0.66 9.60 15.48
N CYS A 42 0.79 8.30 15.73
CA CYS A 42 1.10 7.28 14.73
C CYS A 42 -0.16 6.63 14.15
N PHE A 43 -1.34 6.98 14.62
CA PHE A 43 -2.60 6.58 14.01
C PHE A 43 -2.78 7.27 12.64
N LYS A 44 -3.11 6.49 11.61
CA LYS A 44 -3.23 6.97 10.24
C LYS A 44 -4.66 6.96 9.72
N GLY A 45 -5.49 6.09 10.27
CA GLY A 45 -6.89 6.03 9.91
C GLY A 45 -7.58 4.78 10.43
N ASP A 46 -8.89 4.86 10.50
CA ASP A 46 -9.80 3.74 10.66
C ASP A 46 -10.49 3.55 9.31
N VAL A 47 -10.07 2.52 8.58
CA VAL A 47 -10.65 2.19 7.28
C VAL A 47 -11.85 1.29 7.51
N ILE A 48 -12.98 1.72 6.97
CA ILE A 48 -14.24 0.97 6.99
C ILE A 48 -14.32 0.13 5.72
N TRP A 49 -14.14 -1.18 5.85
CA TRP A 49 -14.31 -2.13 4.76
C TRP A 49 -15.77 -2.58 4.68
N HIS A 50 -16.43 -2.26 3.58
CA HIS A 50 -17.77 -2.74 3.26
C HIS A 50 -17.69 -4.22 2.81
N LYS A 51 -17.89 -5.15 3.76
CA LYS A 51 -17.61 -6.59 3.60
C LYS A 51 -18.73 -7.41 2.99
N THR A 52 -19.94 -6.85 2.89
CA THR A 52 -21.12 -7.55 2.36
C THR A 52 -21.87 -6.66 1.36
N TYR A 53 -22.45 -7.24 0.34
CA TYR A 53 -23.26 -6.51 -0.65
C TYR A 53 -24.78 -6.52 -0.33
N SER A 54 -25.19 -7.28 0.68
CA SER A 54 -26.59 -7.41 1.07
C SER A 54 -26.71 -7.66 2.57
N PRO A 55 -27.56 -6.93 3.28
CA PRO A 55 -27.78 -7.17 4.70
C PRO A 55 -28.37 -8.55 4.97
N ARG A 56 -28.08 -9.12 6.13
CA ARG A 56 -28.65 -10.39 6.57
C ARG A 56 -30.09 -10.20 7.02
N ASN A 57 -31.02 -10.86 6.35
CA ASN A 57 -32.46 -10.77 6.66
C ASN A 57 -32.86 -11.44 7.99
N ASP A 58 -31.97 -12.26 8.58
CA ASP A 58 -32.17 -12.98 9.84
C ASP A 58 -31.62 -12.23 11.07
N SER A 59 -31.08 -11.04 10.87
CA SER A 59 -30.57 -10.20 11.95
C SER A 59 -31.71 -9.68 12.85
N LYS A 60 -31.56 -9.85 14.16
CA LYS A 60 -32.52 -9.34 15.16
C LYS A 60 -32.28 -7.87 15.57
N GLY A 61 -31.34 -7.19 14.96
CA GLY A 61 -30.97 -5.81 15.26
C GLY A 61 -30.55 -5.07 14.00
N ILE A 62 -29.59 -4.16 14.15
CA ILE A 62 -28.97 -3.46 13.02
C ILE A 62 -27.89 -4.42 12.46
N PRO A 63 -28.02 -4.92 11.22
CA PRO A 63 -27.03 -5.83 10.63
C PRO A 63 -25.71 -5.09 10.38
N THR A 64 -24.60 -5.73 10.72
CA THR A 64 -23.26 -5.21 10.47
C THR A 64 -22.82 -5.57 9.05
N GLU A 65 -22.60 -4.56 8.22
CA GLU A 65 -22.15 -4.72 6.81
C GLU A 65 -20.67 -4.38 6.64
N THR A 66 -20.02 -3.93 7.69
CA THR A 66 -18.64 -3.42 7.65
C THR A 66 -17.74 -4.08 8.69
N ASP A 67 -16.44 -4.09 8.41
CA ASP A 67 -15.37 -4.31 9.38
C ASP A 67 -14.46 -3.09 9.42
N HIS A 68 -13.72 -2.94 10.51
CA HIS A 68 -12.70 -1.92 10.71
C HIS A 68 -11.33 -2.43 10.32
N ILE A 69 -10.50 -1.56 9.76
CA ILE A 69 -9.06 -1.81 9.57
C ILE A 69 -8.34 -0.63 10.21
N LEU A 70 -7.83 -0.84 11.43
CA LEU A 70 -7.04 0.17 12.11
C LEU A 70 -5.65 0.25 11.51
N VAL A 71 -5.22 1.46 11.14
CA VAL A 71 -3.92 1.69 10.50
C VAL A 71 -3.04 2.52 11.43
N TYR A 72 -1.91 1.94 11.80
CA TYR A 72 -0.84 2.60 12.56
C TYR A 72 0.48 2.50 11.82
N SER A 73 1.37 3.45 12.06
CA SER A 73 2.72 3.43 11.53
C SER A 73 3.77 3.45 12.64
N LYS A 74 5.01 3.08 12.32
CA LYS A 74 6.15 3.23 13.23
C LYS A 74 6.50 4.69 13.44
N SER A 75 6.51 5.48 12.36
CA SER A 75 6.82 6.92 12.36
C SER A 75 5.57 7.76 12.12
N LYS A 76 5.47 8.90 12.81
CA LYS A 76 4.39 9.88 12.58
C LYS A 76 4.35 10.42 11.14
N ASP A 77 5.46 10.39 10.42
CA ASP A 77 5.61 10.98 9.09
C ASP A 77 5.30 9.98 7.95
N TRP A 78 4.94 8.74 8.30
CA TRP A 78 4.54 7.75 7.29
C TRP A 78 3.26 8.18 6.57
N LEU A 79 3.28 8.04 5.25
CA LEU A 79 2.11 8.28 4.37
C LEU A 79 1.90 7.08 3.46
N PRO A 80 0.64 6.70 3.19
CA PRO A 80 0.33 5.67 2.20
C PRO A 80 0.68 6.16 0.81
N LYS A 81 1.08 5.23 -0.06
CA LYS A 81 1.22 5.52 -1.49
C LYS A 81 -0.15 5.80 -2.11
N ARG A 82 -0.16 6.64 -3.12
CA ARG A 82 -1.37 6.88 -3.92
C ARG A 82 -1.65 5.67 -4.83
N LEU A 83 -2.93 5.45 -5.13
CA LEU A 83 -3.33 4.47 -6.14
C LEU A 83 -3.14 5.05 -7.54
N GLU A 84 -3.06 4.18 -8.53
CA GLU A 84 -3.12 4.59 -9.92
C GLU A 84 -4.47 5.24 -10.22
N ARG A 85 -4.46 6.13 -11.16
CA ARG A 85 -5.68 6.79 -11.64
C ARG A 85 -6.41 5.86 -12.59
N ASP A 86 -7.71 5.90 -12.54
CA ASP A 86 -8.60 5.22 -13.49
C ASP A 86 -8.77 6.10 -14.74
N GLU A 87 -8.97 5.52 -15.89
CA GLU A 87 -9.21 6.22 -17.16
C GLU A 87 -10.40 7.20 -17.06
N GLU A 88 -11.43 6.85 -16.30
CA GLU A 88 -12.60 7.72 -16.06
C GLU A 88 -12.23 9.03 -15.35
N MET A 89 -11.24 9.01 -14.43
CA MET A 89 -10.73 10.21 -13.76
C MET A 89 -9.95 11.11 -14.72
N ASP A 90 -9.38 10.54 -15.76
CA ASP A 90 -8.58 11.26 -16.76
C ASP A 90 -9.43 11.82 -17.91
N GLU A 91 -10.66 11.35 -18.09
CA GLU A 91 -11.60 11.87 -19.10
C GLU A 91 -11.88 13.37 -18.99
N SER A 92 -11.78 13.93 -17.78
CA SER A 92 -11.95 15.38 -17.55
C SER A 92 -10.77 16.22 -18.03
N TYR A 93 -9.62 15.58 -18.29
CA TYR A 93 -8.41 16.23 -18.77
C TYR A 93 -8.39 16.21 -20.31
N LYS A 94 -8.37 17.40 -20.90
CA LYS A 94 -8.40 17.59 -22.36
C LYS A 94 -7.25 18.49 -22.79
N ASN A 95 -7.03 18.58 -24.08
CA ASN A 95 -6.03 19.49 -24.66
C ASN A 95 -6.66 20.31 -25.78
N PRO A 96 -7.57 21.26 -25.46
CA PRO A 96 -8.31 22.02 -26.45
C PRO A 96 -7.48 23.10 -27.17
N ASP A 97 -6.29 23.42 -26.69
CA ASP A 97 -5.42 24.48 -27.12
C ASP A 97 -4.03 24.01 -27.53
N ASN A 98 -3.86 22.71 -27.79
CA ASN A 98 -2.60 22.09 -28.21
C ASN A 98 -1.42 22.36 -27.26
N ASP A 99 -1.67 22.38 -25.95
CA ASP A 99 -0.63 22.54 -24.94
C ASP A 99 0.22 21.25 -24.82
N PHE A 100 1.36 21.33 -24.11
CA PHE A 100 2.32 20.22 -23.95
C PHE A 100 1.72 19.01 -23.22
N ALA A 101 0.62 19.17 -22.45
CA ALA A 101 -0.06 18.11 -21.73
C ALA A 101 -1.57 18.36 -21.63
N HIS A 102 -2.34 17.30 -21.43
CA HIS A 102 -3.76 17.39 -21.10
C HIS A 102 -3.95 18.10 -19.76
N TRP A 103 -4.99 18.92 -19.65
CA TRP A 103 -5.31 19.69 -18.46
C TRP A 103 -6.82 19.78 -18.21
N THR A 104 -7.19 20.09 -16.98
CA THR A 104 -8.56 20.41 -16.57
C THR A 104 -8.63 21.81 -15.98
N SER A 105 -9.83 22.39 -15.95
CA SER A 105 -10.09 23.73 -15.43
C SER A 105 -10.08 23.74 -13.91
N GLY A 106 -9.04 24.29 -13.32
CA GLY A 106 -8.90 24.51 -11.88
C GLY A 106 -9.36 25.90 -11.44
N ASP A 107 -9.65 26.05 -10.15
CA ASP A 107 -9.98 27.35 -9.56
C ASP A 107 -8.70 28.20 -9.41
N ALA A 108 -8.82 29.49 -9.73
CA ALA A 108 -7.74 30.46 -9.57
C ALA A 108 -7.79 31.18 -8.21
N PHE A 109 -8.78 30.91 -7.37
CA PHE A 109 -9.03 31.59 -6.11
C PHE A 109 -8.95 30.66 -4.90
N ALA A 110 -8.52 31.24 -3.76
CA ALA A 110 -8.49 30.60 -2.45
C ALA A 110 -9.38 31.36 -1.44
N PRO A 111 -9.88 30.73 -0.37
CA PRO A 111 -10.67 31.38 0.66
C PRO A 111 -9.82 32.33 1.53
N GLU A 112 -10.48 33.06 2.48
CA GLU A 112 -9.83 33.93 3.47
C GLU A 112 -9.22 35.22 2.92
N ALA A 113 -9.97 35.93 2.07
CA ALA A 113 -9.56 37.23 1.53
C ALA A 113 -9.22 38.28 2.60
N ASN A 114 -9.88 38.22 3.77
CA ASN A 114 -9.69 39.16 4.87
C ASN A 114 -8.26 39.10 5.46
N THR A 115 -7.65 37.94 5.49
CA THR A 115 -6.26 37.73 5.97
C THR A 115 -5.23 37.89 4.86
N HIS A 116 -5.64 37.72 3.59
CA HIS A 116 -4.78 37.76 2.41
C HIS A 116 -5.08 38.97 1.50
N GLN A 117 -5.32 40.14 2.11
CA GLN A 117 -5.74 41.37 1.39
C GLN A 117 -4.78 41.81 0.28
N GLY A 118 -3.46 41.49 0.40
CA GLY A 118 -2.46 41.73 -0.64
C GLY A 118 -2.63 40.90 -1.90
N MET A 119 -3.40 39.83 -1.81
CA MET A 119 -3.73 38.93 -2.92
C MET A 119 -5.14 39.22 -3.50
N VAL A 120 -5.75 40.33 -3.15
CA VAL A 120 -7.02 40.80 -3.72
C VAL A 120 -6.73 42.03 -4.56
N TYR A 121 -6.67 41.88 -5.87
CA TYR A 121 -6.37 42.93 -6.87
C TYR A 121 -7.08 42.61 -8.17
N ALA A 122 -7.21 43.64 -9.04
CA ALA A 122 -7.79 43.52 -10.36
C ALA A 122 -6.80 42.90 -11.35
N VAL A 123 -7.32 42.13 -12.29
CA VAL A 123 -6.66 41.76 -13.55
C VAL A 123 -7.51 42.29 -14.69
N GLN A 124 -6.92 43.09 -15.57
CA GLN A 124 -7.66 43.61 -16.73
C GLN A 124 -7.75 42.55 -17.84
N ASN A 125 -8.97 42.26 -18.28
CA ASN A 125 -9.25 41.29 -19.32
C ASN A 125 -8.85 41.84 -20.69
N PRO A 126 -7.98 41.18 -21.48
CA PRO A 126 -7.48 41.71 -22.76
C PRO A 126 -8.54 41.67 -23.88
N PHE A 127 -9.59 40.85 -23.75
CA PHE A 127 -10.64 40.73 -24.75
C PHE A 127 -11.75 41.76 -24.57
N THR A 128 -12.04 42.15 -23.31
CA THR A 128 -13.18 43.01 -22.98
C THR A 128 -12.77 44.36 -22.39
N GLY A 129 -11.55 44.49 -21.88
CA GLY A 129 -11.09 45.64 -21.11
C GLY A 129 -11.59 45.71 -19.68
N SER A 130 -12.51 44.83 -19.27
CA SER A 130 -13.10 44.82 -17.92
C SER A 130 -12.12 44.35 -16.86
N LEU A 131 -12.30 44.82 -15.60
CA LEU A 131 -11.51 44.41 -14.47
C LEU A 131 -12.12 43.12 -13.86
N VAL A 132 -11.30 42.09 -13.74
CA VAL A 132 -11.64 40.79 -13.11
C VAL A 132 -11.03 40.75 -11.72
N TYR A 133 -11.85 40.46 -10.74
CA TYR A 133 -11.46 40.30 -9.34
C TYR A 133 -11.75 38.88 -8.84
N PRO A 134 -11.12 38.44 -7.74
CA PRO A 134 -11.61 37.29 -6.98
C PRO A 134 -13.06 37.50 -6.53
N THR A 135 -13.80 36.43 -6.36
CA THR A 135 -15.16 36.49 -5.80
C THR A 135 -15.12 36.88 -4.32
N ASN A 136 -16.22 37.45 -3.82
CA ASN A 136 -16.32 37.89 -2.41
C ASN A 136 -15.87 36.82 -1.43
N GLY A 137 -15.05 37.20 -0.44
CA GLY A 137 -14.43 36.33 0.54
C GLY A 137 -13.22 35.52 0.05
N ARG A 138 -12.82 35.70 -1.22
CA ARG A 138 -11.70 34.93 -1.83
C ARG A 138 -10.59 35.86 -2.32
N HIS A 139 -9.37 35.30 -2.43
CA HIS A 139 -8.18 35.95 -2.97
C HIS A 139 -7.58 35.12 -4.11
N TRP A 140 -6.65 35.66 -4.88
CA TRP A 140 -5.87 34.90 -5.86
C TRP A 140 -5.05 33.82 -5.16
N ALA A 141 -5.12 32.58 -5.63
CA ALA A 141 -4.46 31.44 -5.00
C ALA A 141 -2.94 31.37 -5.27
N ASN A 142 -2.43 32.13 -6.23
CA ASN A 142 -1.03 32.17 -6.63
C ASN A 142 -0.45 33.58 -6.42
N ASP A 143 0.88 33.66 -6.30
CA ASP A 143 1.60 34.93 -6.17
C ASP A 143 1.31 35.87 -7.34
N GLN A 144 1.28 37.19 -7.07
CA GLN A 144 0.95 38.21 -8.07
C GLN A 144 1.93 38.22 -9.24
N LEU A 145 3.22 38.02 -8.96
CA LEU A 145 4.24 38.02 -10.01
C LEU A 145 4.14 36.74 -10.87
N GLU A 146 3.78 35.62 -10.28
CA GLU A 146 3.51 34.38 -11.02
C GLU A 146 2.31 34.57 -11.97
N ILE A 147 1.23 35.17 -11.48
CA ILE A 147 0.04 35.45 -12.32
C ILE A 147 0.39 36.45 -13.43
N LEU A 148 1.09 37.52 -13.10
CA LEU A 148 1.54 38.51 -14.07
C LEU A 148 2.39 37.89 -15.19
N ASP A 149 3.37 37.07 -14.81
CA ASP A 149 4.27 36.42 -15.76
C ASP A 149 3.51 35.48 -16.71
N ASN A 150 2.61 34.70 -16.17
CA ASN A 150 1.74 33.83 -16.97
C ASN A 150 0.81 34.60 -17.89
N LEU A 151 0.20 35.70 -17.43
CA LEU A 151 -0.72 36.50 -18.23
C LEU A 151 -0.04 37.21 -19.43
N LYS A 152 1.27 37.48 -19.33
CA LYS A 152 2.07 37.99 -20.45
C LYS A 152 2.05 37.09 -21.70
N GLY A 153 1.71 35.81 -21.52
CA GLY A 153 1.46 34.92 -22.65
C GLY A 153 0.24 35.30 -23.49
N TRP A 154 -0.69 36.12 -22.99
CA TRP A 154 -1.81 36.66 -23.78
C TRP A 154 -1.44 37.94 -24.53
N CYS A 155 -0.86 38.91 -23.79
CA CYS A 155 -0.40 40.20 -24.29
C CYS A 155 0.47 40.89 -23.23
N GLU A 156 0.96 42.10 -23.49
CA GLU A 156 1.79 42.84 -22.55
C GLU A 156 1.00 43.34 -21.33
N TYR A 157 1.47 43.01 -20.12
CA TYR A 157 0.90 43.42 -18.84
C TYR A 157 1.93 44.11 -17.96
N GLU A 158 1.46 45.02 -17.10
CA GLU A 158 2.25 45.71 -16.08
C GLU A 158 1.48 45.81 -14.75
N LEU A 159 2.21 46.10 -13.65
CA LEU A 159 1.61 46.45 -12.38
C LEU A 159 1.34 47.96 -12.31
N ARG A 160 0.08 48.33 -12.12
CA ARG A 160 -0.36 49.72 -12.08
C ARG A 160 -1.25 49.95 -10.83
N GLU A 161 -1.05 51.11 -10.19
CA GLU A 161 -1.97 51.57 -9.16
C GLU A 161 -3.28 52.04 -9.79
N ILE A 162 -4.40 51.59 -9.19
CA ILE A 162 -5.76 52.02 -9.59
C ILE A 162 -6.56 52.34 -8.34
N ASP A 163 -7.59 53.12 -8.49
CA ASP A 163 -8.51 53.44 -7.39
C ASP A 163 -9.59 52.35 -7.28
N ASP A 164 -9.26 51.28 -6.57
CA ASP A 164 -10.13 50.11 -6.35
C ASP A 164 -10.31 49.74 -4.86
N VAL A 165 -9.92 50.63 -3.97
CA VAL A 165 -9.93 50.42 -2.52
C VAL A 165 -11.28 49.97 -2.01
N GLY A 166 -12.38 50.61 -2.46
CA GLY A 166 -13.75 50.23 -2.12
C GLY A 166 -14.12 48.81 -2.57
N LYS A 167 -13.74 48.44 -3.81
CA LYS A 167 -14.03 47.11 -4.35
C LYS A 167 -13.24 46.02 -3.64
N ARG A 168 -11.99 46.29 -3.30
CA ARG A 168 -11.16 45.35 -2.53
C ARG A 168 -11.68 45.16 -1.11
N ALA A 169 -12.12 46.26 -0.45
CA ALA A 169 -12.74 46.20 0.87
C ALA A 169 -14.03 45.34 0.87
N GLU A 170 -14.88 45.53 -0.16
CA GLU A 170 -16.06 44.68 -0.35
C GLU A 170 -15.72 43.21 -0.48
N ILE A 171 -14.72 42.84 -1.32
CA ILE A 171 -14.29 41.46 -1.53
C ILE A 171 -13.69 40.87 -0.25
N CYS A 172 -12.88 41.63 0.48
CA CYS A 172 -12.28 41.20 1.74
C CYS A 172 -13.29 41.13 2.92
N GLY A 173 -14.44 41.77 2.77
CA GLY A 173 -15.44 41.87 3.86
C GLY A 173 -14.92 42.68 5.03
N VAL A 174 -14.15 43.76 4.79
CA VAL A 174 -13.54 44.61 5.82
C VAL A 174 -13.89 46.07 5.58
N PRO A 175 -13.83 46.95 6.61
CA PRO A 175 -13.96 48.39 6.42
C PRO A 175 -12.89 48.96 5.46
N VAL A 176 -13.26 49.97 4.69
CA VAL A 176 -12.37 50.59 3.69
C VAL A 176 -11.08 51.11 4.32
N GLU A 177 -11.16 51.62 5.55
CA GLU A 177 -10.04 52.20 6.30
C GLU A 177 -9.02 51.13 6.74
N THR A 178 -9.41 49.86 6.73
CA THR A 178 -8.54 48.74 7.20
C THR A 178 -7.97 47.94 6.03
N ILE A 179 -8.35 48.27 4.79
CA ILE A 179 -7.84 47.55 3.62
C ILE A 179 -6.35 47.84 3.40
N ARG A 180 -5.57 46.84 3.08
CA ARG A 180 -4.13 46.96 2.82
C ARG A 180 -3.89 47.95 1.65
N PRO A 181 -3.14 49.06 1.90
CA PRO A 181 -2.79 50.04 0.85
C PRO A 181 -1.69 49.52 -0.08
N GLY A 182 -1.48 50.19 -1.22
CA GLY A 182 -0.36 49.96 -2.13
C GLY A 182 -0.39 48.68 -2.94
N VAL A 183 -1.54 47.98 -2.96
CA VAL A 183 -1.71 46.77 -3.78
C VAL A 183 -2.01 47.21 -5.21
N LYS A 184 -1.14 46.84 -6.15
CA LYS A 184 -1.25 47.17 -7.55
C LYS A 184 -2.14 46.18 -8.29
N ALA A 185 -2.84 46.62 -9.33
CA ALA A 185 -3.56 45.76 -10.27
C ALA A 185 -2.64 45.30 -11.40
N ILE A 186 -2.99 44.18 -12.02
CA ILE A 186 -2.37 43.69 -13.26
C ILE A 186 -3.15 44.29 -14.44
N MET A 187 -2.56 45.27 -15.12
CA MET A 187 -3.21 46.08 -16.15
C MET A 187 -2.55 45.87 -17.49
N LEU A 188 -3.30 46.06 -18.57
CA LEU A 188 -2.76 46.06 -19.92
C LEU A 188 -1.77 47.22 -20.07
N LYS A 189 -0.61 46.92 -20.65
CA LYS A 189 0.42 47.93 -20.94
C LYS A 189 0.10 48.72 -22.20
N ASN A 190 -0.42 48.04 -23.21
CA ASN A 190 -0.84 48.61 -24.48
C ASN A 190 -2.33 48.97 -24.48
N ASP A 191 -2.81 49.64 -25.54
CA ASP A 191 -4.24 49.92 -25.67
C ASP A 191 -5.06 48.61 -25.78
N ILE A 192 -6.38 48.73 -25.64
CA ILE A 192 -7.26 47.56 -25.58
C ILE A 192 -7.41 46.89 -26.96
N GLU A 193 -7.33 47.62 -28.07
CA GLU A 193 -7.44 47.09 -29.42
C GLU A 193 -6.25 46.20 -29.73
N GLU A 194 -5.02 46.67 -29.54
CA GLU A 194 -3.79 45.90 -29.72
C GLU A 194 -3.73 44.68 -28.77
N SER A 195 -4.09 44.90 -27.53
CA SER A 195 -4.14 43.81 -26.54
C SER A 195 -5.14 42.71 -26.93
N ARG A 196 -6.30 43.10 -27.47
CA ARG A 196 -7.34 42.18 -27.93
C ARG A 196 -6.88 41.38 -29.15
N GLU A 197 -6.23 42.01 -30.11
CA GLU A 197 -5.70 41.35 -31.32
C GLU A 197 -4.67 40.28 -30.92
N ASN A 198 -3.74 40.63 -30.06
CA ASN A 198 -2.73 39.70 -29.56
C ASN A 198 -3.36 38.51 -28.79
N ALA A 199 -4.28 38.79 -27.86
CA ALA A 199 -4.96 37.77 -27.10
C ALA A 199 -5.84 36.86 -27.98
N GLN A 200 -6.52 37.42 -28.97
CA GLN A 200 -7.33 36.67 -29.92
C GLN A 200 -6.47 35.69 -30.74
N LYS A 201 -5.31 36.13 -31.19
CA LYS A 201 -4.36 35.29 -31.91
C LYS A 201 -3.92 34.10 -31.05
N VAL A 202 -3.58 34.30 -29.76
CA VAL A 202 -3.22 33.22 -28.82
C VAL A 202 -4.42 32.31 -28.57
N LEU A 203 -5.63 32.85 -28.45
CA LEU A 203 -6.85 32.06 -28.27
C LEU A 203 -7.10 31.09 -29.43
N GLU A 204 -6.80 31.51 -30.67
CA GLU A 204 -7.02 30.71 -31.89
C GLU A 204 -5.90 29.70 -32.15
N THR A 205 -4.65 30.06 -31.85
CA THR A 205 -3.49 29.20 -32.18
C THR A 205 -3.03 28.30 -31.04
N GLY A 206 -3.29 28.72 -29.79
CA GLY A 206 -2.72 28.05 -28.60
C GLY A 206 -1.16 28.07 -28.57
N PRO A 207 -0.56 27.44 -27.55
CA PRO A 207 -1.19 27.07 -26.30
C PRO A 207 -1.60 28.28 -25.47
N TRP A 208 -2.73 28.19 -24.77
CA TRP A 208 -3.14 29.24 -23.84
C TRP A 208 -2.22 29.28 -22.62
N PRO A 209 -2.00 30.49 -22.06
CA PRO A 209 -1.33 30.60 -20.75
C PRO A 209 -2.02 29.80 -19.65
N ARG A 210 -1.29 29.41 -18.61
CA ARG A 210 -1.80 28.64 -17.46
C ARG A 210 -3.01 29.31 -16.80
N PHE A 211 -3.00 30.65 -16.69
CA PHE A 211 -4.17 31.44 -16.31
C PHE A 211 -4.89 31.92 -17.58
N TYR A 212 -6.11 31.45 -17.76
CA TYR A 212 -6.86 31.71 -18.99
C TYR A 212 -8.26 32.26 -18.72
N PHE A 213 -8.77 33.01 -19.69
CA PHE A 213 -10.10 33.60 -19.62
C PHE A 213 -11.13 32.63 -20.20
N THR A 214 -12.18 32.32 -19.41
CA THR A 214 -13.24 31.40 -19.82
C THR A 214 -14.17 32.03 -20.86
N LYS A 215 -15.10 31.23 -21.43
CA LYS A 215 -16.09 31.69 -22.41
C LYS A 215 -15.45 32.44 -23.59
N ASN A 216 -14.38 31.86 -24.15
CA ASN A 216 -13.63 32.46 -25.26
C ASN A 216 -13.21 33.93 -24.99
N GLY A 217 -12.61 34.17 -23.85
CA GLY A 217 -12.12 35.48 -23.43
C GLY A 217 -13.14 36.38 -22.70
N LYS A 218 -14.44 36.07 -22.74
CA LYS A 218 -15.51 36.92 -22.15
C LYS A 218 -15.83 36.58 -20.67
N GLY A 219 -15.23 35.55 -20.13
CA GLY A 219 -15.49 35.10 -18.75
C GLY A 219 -14.39 35.48 -17.75
N GLY A 220 -14.52 34.95 -16.55
CA GLY A 220 -13.52 35.10 -15.49
C GLY A 220 -12.27 34.26 -15.75
N ILE A 221 -11.29 34.42 -14.86
CA ILE A 221 -10.01 33.72 -14.96
C ILE A 221 -10.11 32.36 -14.23
N ARG A 222 -9.59 31.32 -14.89
CA ARG A 222 -9.39 29.98 -14.35
C ARG A 222 -7.93 29.57 -14.55
N ARG A 223 -7.52 28.49 -13.90
CA ARG A 223 -6.15 27.97 -13.96
C ARG A 223 -6.14 26.58 -14.58
N LYS A 224 -5.19 26.29 -15.46
CA LYS A 224 -4.92 24.94 -15.94
C LYS A 224 -4.33 24.08 -14.82
N THR A 225 -4.89 22.91 -14.61
CA THR A 225 -4.33 21.85 -13.78
C THR A 225 -3.94 20.70 -14.71
N TYR A 226 -2.65 20.48 -14.88
CA TYR A 226 -2.13 19.48 -15.81
C TYR A 226 -2.22 18.07 -15.25
N LEU A 227 -2.57 17.12 -16.10
CA LEU A 227 -2.62 15.70 -15.75
C LEU A 227 -1.25 15.19 -15.26
N THR A 228 -0.17 15.66 -15.85
CA THR A 228 1.21 15.33 -15.49
C THR A 228 1.63 15.79 -14.08
N ALA A 229 0.90 16.75 -13.49
CA ALA A 229 1.15 17.24 -12.14
C ALA A 229 0.33 16.50 -11.07
N VAL A 230 -0.49 15.51 -11.46
CA VAL A 230 -1.36 14.79 -10.54
C VAL A 230 -0.74 13.46 -10.12
N GLU A 231 -0.44 13.33 -8.85
CA GLU A 231 0.28 12.21 -8.25
C GLU A 231 -0.56 10.94 -7.98
N GLY A 232 -1.65 10.69 -8.71
CA GLY A 232 -2.51 9.53 -8.48
C GLY A 232 -3.72 9.79 -7.55
N LYS A 233 -4.51 8.74 -7.30
CA LYS A 233 -5.75 8.76 -6.50
C LYS A 233 -5.44 8.70 -5.01
N LEU A 234 -5.99 9.62 -4.23
CA LEU A 234 -5.94 9.58 -2.77
C LEU A 234 -6.74 8.39 -2.24
N ILE A 235 -6.24 7.80 -1.16
CA ILE A 235 -6.92 6.72 -0.46
C ILE A 235 -7.81 7.34 0.61
N THR A 236 -9.07 6.95 0.60
CA THR A 236 -10.07 7.34 1.59
C THR A 236 -10.23 6.26 2.66
N THR A 237 -10.94 6.57 3.72
CA THR A 237 -11.24 5.62 4.81
C THR A 237 -12.42 4.70 4.52
N PHE A 238 -13.12 4.85 3.40
CA PHE A 238 -14.19 3.94 2.99
C PHE A 238 -13.74 3.09 1.81
N TRP A 239 -13.73 1.77 1.99
CA TRP A 239 -13.36 0.79 0.97
C TRP A 239 -14.54 -0.08 0.61
N ASP A 240 -15.10 0.18 -0.57
CA ASP A 240 -16.26 -0.53 -1.08
C ASP A 240 -15.91 -1.95 -1.55
N TYR A 241 -16.84 -2.88 -1.35
CA TYR A 241 -16.69 -4.27 -1.80
C TYR A 241 -16.49 -4.39 -3.31
N ALA A 242 -17.00 -3.46 -4.09
CA ALA A 242 -16.82 -3.46 -5.55
C ALA A 242 -15.35 -3.23 -5.94
N GLU A 243 -14.59 -2.50 -5.11
CA GLU A 243 -13.17 -2.22 -5.35
C GLU A 243 -12.24 -3.28 -4.72
N VAL A 244 -12.56 -3.76 -3.51
CA VAL A 244 -11.66 -4.61 -2.71
C VAL A 244 -12.19 -6.01 -2.43
N GLY A 245 -13.35 -6.35 -2.97
CA GLY A 245 -14.00 -7.63 -2.72
C GLY A 245 -14.77 -7.70 -1.40
N HIS A 246 -15.62 -8.71 -1.29
CA HIS A 246 -16.46 -8.99 -0.12
C HIS A 246 -16.24 -10.42 0.38
N THR A 247 -16.80 -10.76 1.54
CA THR A 247 -16.61 -12.07 2.20
C THR A 247 -17.03 -13.25 1.31
N ASP A 248 -18.14 -13.14 0.57
CA ASP A 248 -18.58 -14.22 -0.32
C ASP A 248 -17.64 -14.38 -1.54
N ALA A 249 -17.05 -13.28 -2.04
CA ALA A 249 -16.02 -13.36 -3.08
C ALA A 249 -14.77 -14.09 -2.58
N ALA A 250 -14.34 -13.82 -1.36
CA ALA A 250 -13.21 -14.52 -0.73
C ALA A 250 -13.49 -16.02 -0.54
N THR A 251 -14.70 -16.36 -0.14
CA THR A 251 -15.15 -17.77 -0.05
C THR A 251 -15.13 -18.46 -1.42
N LYS A 252 -15.58 -17.79 -2.47
CA LYS A 252 -15.54 -18.31 -3.84
C LYS A 252 -14.13 -18.46 -4.37
N GLU A 253 -13.24 -17.48 -4.07
CA GLU A 253 -11.83 -17.55 -4.40
C GLU A 253 -11.19 -18.78 -3.76
N LEU A 254 -11.39 -18.97 -2.44
CA LEU A 254 -10.83 -20.11 -1.73
C LEU A 254 -11.38 -21.45 -2.23
N LYS A 255 -12.69 -21.53 -2.53
CA LYS A 255 -13.28 -22.71 -3.15
C LYS A 255 -12.66 -23.04 -4.51
N ALA A 256 -12.36 -22.04 -5.33
CA ALA A 256 -11.71 -22.26 -6.61
C ALA A 256 -10.30 -22.83 -6.42
N ILE A 257 -9.51 -22.28 -5.49
CA ILE A 257 -8.16 -22.75 -5.17
C ILE A 257 -8.18 -24.20 -4.66
N PHE A 258 -9.17 -24.57 -3.83
CA PHE A 258 -9.30 -25.90 -3.22
C PHE A 258 -10.21 -26.87 -3.97
N GLY A 259 -10.49 -26.61 -5.27
CA GLY A 259 -11.21 -27.54 -6.12
C GLY A 259 -12.71 -27.69 -5.79
N GLY A 260 -13.34 -26.65 -5.24
CA GLY A 260 -14.77 -26.60 -4.91
C GLY A 260 -15.08 -26.67 -3.41
N CYS A 261 -14.10 -26.98 -2.56
CA CYS A 261 -14.22 -26.98 -1.10
C CYS A 261 -13.74 -25.66 -0.50
N CYS A 262 -14.42 -25.15 0.53
CA CYS A 262 -13.92 -24.01 1.32
C CYS A 262 -13.48 -24.53 2.69
N PRO A 263 -12.19 -24.74 2.92
CA PRO A 263 -11.70 -25.32 4.17
C PRO A 263 -11.59 -24.30 5.32
N PHE A 264 -11.95 -23.02 5.08
CA PHE A 264 -11.83 -21.95 6.06
C PHE A 264 -13.12 -21.10 6.08
N GLU A 265 -13.63 -20.78 7.27
CA GLU A 265 -14.96 -20.18 7.41
C GLU A 265 -15.05 -18.72 6.93
N THR A 266 -14.08 -17.88 7.29
CA THR A 266 -14.12 -16.43 7.04
C THR A 266 -12.84 -15.91 6.39
N PRO A 267 -12.52 -16.35 5.15
CA PRO A 267 -11.34 -15.83 4.47
C PRO A 267 -11.52 -14.35 4.14
N LYS A 268 -10.42 -13.58 4.16
CA LYS A 268 -10.40 -12.24 3.60
C LYS A 268 -10.12 -12.31 2.09
N PRO A 269 -10.73 -11.45 1.26
CA PRO A 269 -10.44 -11.41 -0.17
C PRO A 269 -8.99 -11.00 -0.42
N SER A 270 -8.32 -11.65 -1.36
CA SER A 270 -6.94 -11.29 -1.73
C SER A 270 -6.84 -9.84 -2.24
N SER A 271 -7.86 -9.36 -2.94
CA SER A 271 -7.94 -7.98 -3.44
C SER A 271 -7.91 -6.91 -2.34
N LEU A 272 -8.50 -7.17 -1.16
CA LEU A 272 -8.40 -6.29 0.00
C LEU A 272 -6.95 -6.17 0.48
N ILE A 273 -6.28 -7.30 0.60
CA ILE A 273 -4.89 -7.35 1.06
C ILE A 273 -3.94 -6.81 -0.02
N GLU A 274 -4.21 -7.06 -1.31
CA GLU A 274 -3.48 -6.46 -2.42
C GLU A 274 -3.49 -4.92 -2.35
N ARG A 275 -4.65 -4.32 -2.05
CA ARG A 275 -4.73 -2.87 -1.85
C ARG A 275 -3.82 -2.42 -0.71
N ILE A 276 -3.81 -3.13 0.43
CA ILE A 276 -2.92 -2.83 1.56
C ILE A 276 -1.45 -2.94 1.13
N VAL A 277 -1.07 -4.02 0.46
CA VAL A 277 0.29 -4.23 -0.04
C VAL A 277 0.70 -3.10 -0.99
N LYS A 278 -0.16 -2.72 -1.94
CA LYS A 278 0.11 -1.67 -2.92
C LYS A 278 0.37 -0.30 -2.28
N ILE A 279 -0.39 0.05 -1.24
CA ILE A 279 -0.28 1.38 -0.60
C ILE A 279 0.76 1.47 0.50
N ALA A 280 1.19 0.33 1.05
CA ALA A 280 2.05 0.29 2.23
C ALA A 280 3.46 -0.25 1.97
N THR A 281 3.74 -0.80 0.79
CA THR A 281 5.02 -1.49 0.53
C THR A 281 5.73 -0.98 -0.71
N ASP A 282 7.06 -1.07 -0.68
CA ASP A 282 7.93 -0.96 -1.85
C ASP A 282 8.16 -2.35 -2.45
N GLU A 283 8.77 -2.40 -3.64
CA GLU A 283 8.99 -3.63 -4.41
C GLU A 283 9.81 -4.71 -3.69
N ASN A 284 10.64 -4.34 -2.71
CA ASN A 284 11.49 -5.24 -1.93
C ASN A 284 11.10 -5.35 -0.45
N SER A 285 9.92 -4.89 -0.07
CA SER A 285 9.45 -4.92 1.31
C SER A 285 9.20 -6.34 1.82
N ILE A 286 9.26 -6.50 3.14
CA ILE A 286 8.85 -7.73 3.84
C ILE A 286 7.46 -7.48 4.45
N VAL A 287 6.52 -8.36 4.17
CA VAL A 287 5.15 -8.33 4.71
C VAL A 287 5.01 -9.44 5.74
N LEU A 288 4.76 -9.06 6.99
CA LEU A 288 4.52 -10.01 8.08
C LEU A 288 3.02 -10.08 8.37
N ASP A 289 2.47 -11.28 8.36
CA ASP A 289 1.12 -11.56 8.85
C ASP A 289 1.21 -12.52 10.04
N ALA A 290 0.95 -12.00 11.23
CA ALA A 290 1.06 -12.74 12.48
C ALA A 290 -0.19 -13.59 12.82
N PHE A 291 -1.22 -13.54 11.98
CA PHE A 291 -2.49 -14.28 12.10
C PHE A 291 -2.95 -14.72 10.72
N ALA A 292 -2.12 -15.53 10.06
CA ALA A 292 -2.19 -15.81 8.64
C ALA A 292 -3.52 -16.43 8.15
N GLY A 293 -4.24 -17.13 9.02
CA GLY A 293 -5.53 -17.75 8.72
C GLY A 293 -5.46 -18.58 7.44
N SER A 294 -6.24 -18.21 6.44
CA SER A 294 -6.25 -18.91 5.15
C SER A 294 -5.09 -18.58 4.20
N GLY A 295 -4.10 -17.75 4.59
CA GLY A 295 -2.95 -17.39 3.76
C GLY A 295 -3.25 -16.35 2.66
N SER A 296 -4.26 -15.50 2.84
CA SER A 296 -4.63 -14.45 1.88
C SER A 296 -3.49 -13.47 1.64
N THR A 297 -2.68 -13.19 2.67
CA THR A 297 -1.57 -12.22 2.59
C THR A 297 -0.47 -12.70 1.64
N ALA A 298 -0.04 -13.97 1.72
CA ALA A 298 0.94 -14.49 0.76
C ALA A 298 0.40 -14.46 -0.67
N HIS A 299 -0.87 -14.84 -0.88
CA HIS A 299 -1.53 -14.76 -2.19
C HIS A 299 -1.47 -13.32 -2.75
N ALA A 300 -1.83 -12.33 -1.94
CA ALA A 300 -1.82 -10.92 -2.32
C ALA A 300 -0.40 -10.41 -2.66
N VAL A 301 0.61 -10.79 -1.86
CA VAL A 301 2.01 -10.42 -2.11
C VAL A 301 2.51 -11.01 -3.43
N LEU A 302 2.25 -12.30 -3.68
CA LEU A 302 2.65 -12.96 -4.93
C LEU A 302 1.94 -12.36 -6.14
N SER A 303 0.65 -12.05 -6.02
CA SER A 303 -0.14 -11.39 -7.06
C SER A 303 0.42 -9.99 -7.36
N GLN A 304 0.72 -9.20 -6.33
CA GLN A 304 1.29 -7.86 -6.52
C GLN A 304 2.68 -7.92 -7.16
N ASN A 305 3.55 -8.84 -6.72
CA ASN A 305 4.87 -9.03 -7.33
C ASN A 305 4.77 -9.38 -8.82
N LYS A 306 3.78 -10.19 -9.21
CA LYS A 306 3.55 -10.53 -10.62
C LYS A 306 3.06 -9.33 -11.43
N LYS A 307 2.29 -8.42 -10.83
CA LYS A 307 1.75 -7.23 -11.50
C LYS A 307 2.80 -6.16 -11.76
N ASP A 308 3.68 -5.92 -10.79
CA ASP A 308 4.68 -4.84 -10.84
C ASP A 308 6.13 -5.32 -10.95
N ASN A 309 6.36 -6.63 -11.16
CA ASN A 309 7.67 -7.28 -11.18
C ASN A 309 8.48 -7.05 -9.89
N GLY A 310 7.78 -6.86 -8.76
CA GLY A 310 8.39 -6.69 -7.45
C GLY A 310 8.95 -8.00 -6.88
N ASN A 311 9.75 -7.86 -5.83
CA ASN A 311 10.38 -8.96 -5.10
C ASN A 311 10.07 -8.89 -3.60
N ARG A 312 8.83 -8.50 -3.26
CA ARG A 312 8.36 -8.50 -1.87
C ARG A 312 8.42 -9.90 -1.30
N LYS A 313 8.81 -9.99 -0.05
CA LYS A 313 8.81 -11.24 0.71
C LYS A 313 7.63 -11.25 1.68
N PHE A 314 7.16 -12.44 2.02
CA PHE A 314 6.15 -12.61 3.07
C PHE A 314 6.66 -13.51 4.18
N VAL A 315 6.19 -13.27 5.39
CA VAL A 315 6.35 -14.13 6.56
C VAL A 315 4.96 -14.32 7.14
N LEU A 316 4.50 -15.58 7.21
CA LEU A 316 3.20 -15.93 7.77
C LEU A 316 3.41 -16.69 9.07
N VAL A 317 2.66 -16.33 10.10
CA VAL A 317 2.63 -17.05 11.37
C VAL A 317 1.19 -17.49 11.65
N GLU A 318 1.00 -18.78 11.86
CA GLU A 318 -0.29 -19.37 12.22
C GLU A 318 -0.10 -20.36 13.36
N LEU A 319 -0.95 -20.25 14.36
CA LEU A 319 -0.85 -21.07 15.57
C LEU A 319 -1.68 -22.37 15.48
N MET A 320 -2.70 -22.36 14.63
CA MET A 320 -3.68 -23.45 14.57
C MET A 320 -3.18 -24.60 13.70
N ASP A 321 -3.68 -25.80 13.97
CA ASP A 321 -3.28 -27.04 13.30
C ASP A 321 -3.49 -27.04 11.77
N TYR A 322 -4.35 -26.15 11.26
CA TYR A 322 -4.58 -26.02 9.83
C TYR A 322 -3.48 -25.23 9.08
N ALA A 323 -2.43 -24.80 9.75
CA ALA A 323 -1.35 -24.00 9.15
C ALA A 323 -0.72 -24.69 7.93
N GLU A 324 -0.53 -26.00 7.94
CA GLU A 324 -0.02 -26.75 6.80
C GLU A 324 -1.10 -27.01 5.74
N ASP A 325 -2.24 -27.58 6.15
CA ASP A 325 -3.25 -28.10 5.24
C ASP A 325 -4.07 -27.00 4.54
N ILE A 326 -4.16 -25.82 5.14
CA ILE A 326 -4.92 -24.70 4.59
C ILE A 326 -4.00 -23.55 4.20
N THR A 327 -3.25 -23.00 5.16
CA THR A 327 -2.45 -21.78 4.93
C THR A 327 -1.35 -22.03 3.91
N ALA A 328 -0.47 -23.00 4.19
CA ALA A 328 0.65 -23.34 3.32
C ALA A 328 0.17 -23.97 2.01
N GLU A 329 -0.87 -24.80 2.04
CA GLU A 329 -1.43 -25.42 0.84
C GLU A 329 -2.06 -24.40 -0.12
N ARG A 330 -2.75 -23.38 0.38
CA ARG A 330 -3.18 -22.24 -0.46
C ARG A 330 -1.99 -21.60 -1.16
N VAL A 331 -0.92 -21.33 -0.44
CA VAL A 331 0.29 -20.70 -0.99
C VAL A 331 0.91 -21.59 -2.07
N ARG A 332 1.05 -22.90 -1.84
CA ARG A 332 1.55 -23.86 -2.83
C ARG A 332 0.72 -23.83 -4.13
N ARG A 333 -0.62 -23.88 -3.99
CA ARG A 333 -1.53 -23.90 -5.14
C ARG A 333 -1.48 -22.61 -5.94
N VAL A 334 -1.45 -21.45 -5.30
CA VAL A 334 -1.37 -20.18 -6.04
C VAL A 334 0.00 -19.98 -6.68
N MET A 335 1.07 -20.54 -6.13
CA MET A 335 2.41 -20.51 -6.75
C MET A 335 2.51 -21.37 -8.00
N VAL A 336 2.00 -22.59 -7.93
CA VAL A 336 2.12 -23.59 -9.02
C VAL A 336 1.02 -23.40 -10.06
N GLY A 337 -0.15 -22.94 -9.63
CA GLY A 337 -1.40 -22.95 -10.38
C GLY A 337 -2.32 -24.07 -9.90
N TYR A 338 -3.60 -23.94 -10.18
CA TYR A 338 -4.62 -24.88 -9.73
C TYR A 338 -5.72 -25.08 -10.77
N PRO A 339 -6.38 -26.25 -10.80
CA PRO A 339 -7.53 -26.48 -11.66
C PRO A 339 -8.64 -25.47 -11.33
N TYR A 340 -9.09 -24.74 -12.32
CA TYR A 340 -10.13 -23.73 -12.16
C TYR A 340 -11.36 -24.11 -12.98
N LYS A 341 -12.47 -24.30 -12.28
CA LYS A 341 -13.80 -24.39 -12.88
C LYS A 341 -14.59 -23.18 -12.45
N GLY A 342 -14.84 -22.30 -13.36
CA GLY A 342 -15.50 -21.04 -13.00
C GLY A 342 -16.17 -20.37 -14.18
N LYS A 343 -16.67 -19.17 -13.93
CA LYS A 343 -17.25 -18.31 -14.94
C LYS A 343 -16.42 -17.05 -15.05
N VAL A 344 -15.85 -16.82 -16.21
CA VAL A 344 -15.25 -15.54 -16.55
C VAL A 344 -16.36 -14.65 -17.09
N LYS A 345 -16.49 -13.45 -16.55
CA LYS A 345 -17.41 -12.41 -17.02
C LYS A 345 -16.61 -11.36 -17.77
N GLU A 346 -17.05 -11.03 -18.97
CA GLU A 346 -16.50 -9.96 -19.79
C GLU A 346 -17.62 -8.95 -20.05
N GLU A 347 -17.36 -7.68 -19.77
CA GLU A 347 -18.30 -6.60 -20.11
C GLU A 347 -18.14 -6.28 -21.59
N LEU A 348 -19.16 -6.59 -22.36
CA LEU A 348 -19.18 -6.47 -23.82
C LEU A 348 -19.64 -5.08 -24.27
N TYR A 349 -20.42 -4.41 -23.44
CA TYR A 349 -20.97 -3.10 -23.71
C TYR A 349 -21.26 -2.37 -22.41
N ARG A 350 -20.85 -1.12 -22.35
CA ARG A 350 -21.19 -0.17 -21.27
C ARG A 350 -21.50 1.19 -21.88
N LYS A 351 -22.67 1.73 -21.58
CA LYS A 351 -23.05 3.09 -21.97
C LYS A 351 -23.60 3.84 -20.78
N PRO A 352 -22.88 4.80 -20.21
CA PRO A 352 -23.34 5.61 -19.11
C PRO A 352 -24.62 6.39 -19.45
N LEU A 353 -25.56 6.42 -18.53
CA LEU A 353 -26.80 7.19 -18.64
C LEU A 353 -26.65 8.52 -17.88
N THR A 354 -26.92 9.61 -18.57
CA THR A 354 -26.92 10.96 -18.03
C THR A 354 -28.23 11.66 -18.36
N SER A 355 -28.56 12.74 -17.67
CA SER A 355 -29.72 13.55 -17.99
C SER A 355 -29.73 14.06 -19.45
N ALA A 356 -28.53 14.24 -20.03
CA ALA A 356 -28.39 14.72 -21.39
C ALA A 356 -28.62 13.65 -22.49
N ASN A 357 -28.47 12.36 -22.15
CA ASN A 357 -28.58 11.27 -23.13
C ASN A 357 -29.69 10.25 -22.84
N ILE A 358 -30.49 10.46 -21.80
CA ILE A 358 -31.55 9.53 -21.40
C ILE A 358 -32.62 9.33 -22.49
N SER A 359 -32.85 10.33 -23.34
CA SER A 359 -33.73 10.21 -24.50
C SER A 359 -33.23 9.26 -25.59
N LYS A 360 -31.93 8.91 -25.57
CA LYS A 360 -31.29 7.99 -26.53
C LYS A 360 -31.22 6.54 -26.03
N VAL A 361 -31.85 6.23 -24.90
CA VAL A 361 -31.89 4.86 -24.34
C VAL A 361 -32.36 3.81 -25.34
N PRO A 362 -33.41 4.01 -26.18
CA PRO A 362 -33.79 3.04 -27.18
C PRO A 362 -32.65 2.71 -28.15
N GLN A 363 -31.92 3.70 -28.63
CA GLN A 363 -30.77 3.50 -29.53
C GLN A 363 -29.66 2.70 -28.82
N PHE A 364 -29.36 3.01 -27.56
CA PHE A 364 -28.33 2.31 -26.80
C PHE A 364 -28.72 0.84 -26.52
N LEU A 365 -30.01 0.57 -26.37
CA LEU A 365 -30.52 -0.83 -26.26
C LEU A 365 -30.40 -1.60 -27.57
N GLU A 366 -30.59 -0.97 -28.73
CA GLU A 366 -30.35 -1.57 -30.03
C GLU A 366 -28.88 -1.88 -30.26
N GLU A 367 -27.97 -0.93 -29.95
CA GLU A 367 -26.52 -1.12 -29.98
C GLU A 367 -26.11 -2.30 -29.06
N ALA A 368 -26.62 -2.34 -27.83
CA ALA A 368 -26.36 -3.39 -26.86
C ALA A 368 -26.84 -4.76 -27.31
N ASN A 369 -28.02 -4.84 -27.96
CA ASN A 369 -28.54 -6.09 -28.53
C ASN A 369 -27.73 -6.55 -29.75
N SER A 370 -27.32 -5.63 -30.63
CA SER A 370 -26.45 -5.96 -31.76
C SER A 370 -25.10 -6.53 -31.29
N ILE A 371 -24.50 -5.93 -30.26
CA ILE A 371 -23.26 -6.47 -29.67
C ILE A 371 -23.48 -7.83 -29.03
N ARG A 372 -24.61 -8.02 -28.35
CA ARG A 372 -24.99 -9.31 -27.77
C ARG A 372 -25.10 -10.39 -28.86
N GLU A 373 -25.77 -10.10 -29.98
CA GLU A 373 -25.94 -11.01 -31.11
C GLU A 373 -24.61 -11.32 -31.81
N ALA A 374 -23.78 -10.31 -32.04
CA ALA A 374 -22.47 -10.46 -32.66
C ALA A 374 -21.51 -11.36 -31.86
N ASN A 375 -21.70 -11.45 -30.55
CA ASN A 375 -20.90 -12.30 -29.66
C ASN A 375 -21.54 -13.66 -29.34
N THR A 376 -22.68 -14.01 -29.99
CA THR A 376 -23.32 -15.31 -29.83
C THR A 376 -22.37 -16.42 -30.26
N GLY A 377 -22.14 -17.40 -29.37
CA GLY A 377 -21.19 -18.50 -29.60
C GLY A 377 -19.79 -18.29 -29.03
N ARG A 378 -19.40 -17.04 -28.71
CA ARG A 378 -18.15 -16.75 -28.01
C ARG A 378 -18.27 -17.02 -26.51
N PHE A 379 -19.47 -16.88 -25.96
CA PHE A 379 -19.73 -17.03 -24.52
C PHE A 379 -20.73 -18.16 -24.27
N THR A 380 -20.62 -18.80 -23.11
CA THR A 380 -21.57 -19.82 -22.65
C THR A 380 -22.97 -19.21 -22.42
N LYS A 381 -23.01 -17.95 -21.99
CA LYS A 381 -24.23 -17.18 -21.78
C LYS A 381 -23.93 -15.69 -21.95
N ILE A 382 -24.82 -14.96 -22.62
CA ILE A 382 -24.76 -13.50 -22.67
C ILE A 382 -26.03 -12.93 -22.03
N ALA A 383 -25.86 -12.09 -21.02
CA ALA A 383 -26.99 -11.44 -20.34
C ALA A 383 -27.74 -10.50 -21.31
N LYS A 384 -29.03 -10.31 -21.08
CA LYS A 384 -29.79 -9.25 -21.78
C LYS A 384 -29.22 -7.88 -21.30
N PRO A 385 -29.33 -6.81 -22.13
CA PRO A 385 -29.00 -5.48 -21.68
C PRO A 385 -29.74 -5.16 -20.38
N THR A 386 -28.99 -4.71 -19.37
CA THR A 386 -29.50 -4.33 -18.06
C THR A 386 -28.94 -2.97 -17.66
N VAL A 387 -29.67 -2.23 -16.83
CA VAL A 387 -29.15 -0.99 -16.25
C VAL A 387 -28.46 -1.35 -14.94
N LYS A 388 -27.16 -1.04 -14.85
CA LYS A 388 -26.34 -1.21 -13.67
C LYS A 388 -25.43 0.01 -13.51
N ASP A 389 -25.33 0.55 -12.30
CA ASP A 389 -24.47 1.69 -11.98
C ASP A 389 -24.66 2.87 -12.96
N ASN A 390 -25.93 3.24 -13.20
CA ASN A 390 -26.34 4.28 -14.15
C ASN A 390 -25.80 4.09 -15.59
N ALA A 391 -25.55 2.85 -15.99
CA ALA A 391 -25.15 2.52 -17.36
C ALA A 391 -25.97 1.35 -17.91
N ILE A 392 -26.18 1.30 -19.23
CA ILE A 392 -26.65 0.11 -19.94
C ILE A 392 -25.45 -0.82 -20.13
N VAL A 393 -25.55 -2.05 -19.62
CA VAL A 393 -24.46 -3.01 -19.63
C VAL A 393 -24.89 -4.33 -20.25
N VAL A 394 -24.01 -4.94 -21.05
CA VAL A 394 -24.13 -6.32 -21.55
C VAL A 394 -22.92 -7.10 -21.07
N VAL A 395 -23.15 -8.23 -20.39
CA VAL A 395 -22.08 -9.08 -19.86
C VAL A 395 -22.16 -10.46 -20.51
N GLY A 396 -21.05 -10.91 -21.07
CA GLY A 396 -20.83 -12.29 -21.50
C GLY A 396 -20.25 -13.12 -20.35
N GLU A 397 -20.76 -14.34 -20.16
CA GLU A 397 -20.22 -15.34 -19.24
C GLU A 397 -19.65 -16.50 -20.04
N LEU A 398 -18.38 -16.84 -19.81
CA LEU A 398 -17.73 -18.03 -20.35
C LEU A 398 -17.46 -19.01 -19.20
N ASN A 399 -17.97 -20.25 -19.32
CA ASN A 399 -17.54 -21.31 -18.43
C ASN A 399 -16.11 -21.70 -18.79
N VAL A 400 -15.20 -21.58 -17.83
CA VAL A 400 -13.81 -21.97 -18.00
C VAL A 400 -13.58 -23.25 -17.21
N ASP A 401 -13.08 -24.27 -17.89
CA ASP A 401 -12.54 -25.48 -17.29
C ASP A 401 -11.08 -25.57 -17.76
N GLY A 402 -10.16 -25.21 -16.88
CA GLY A 402 -8.76 -25.09 -17.25
C GLY A 402 -7.84 -24.96 -16.03
N MET A 403 -6.64 -24.49 -16.25
CA MET A 403 -5.66 -24.21 -15.20
C MET A 403 -5.53 -22.72 -14.97
N MET A 404 -5.71 -22.27 -13.72
CA MET A 404 -5.28 -20.95 -13.32
C MET A 404 -3.75 -20.94 -13.32
N PRO A 405 -3.11 -20.03 -14.06
CA PRO A 405 -1.65 -19.99 -14.12
C PRO A 405 -1.06 -19.63 -12.76
N GLY A 406 0.03 -20.30 -12.39
CA GLY A 406 0.74 -20.03 -11.16
C GLY A 406 1.34 -18.62 -11.11
N LEU A 407 1.46 -18.10 -9.89
CA LEU A 407 2.08 -16.82 -9.63
C LEU A 407 3.61 -16.92 -9.56
N GLY A 408 4.13 -18.16 -9.43
CA GLY A 408 5.56 -18.42 -9.24
C GLY A 408 6.03 -18.17 -7.80
N GLY A 409 7.35 -18.20 -7.61
CA GLY A 409 7.98 -18.03 -6.30
C GLY A 409 8.24 -19.34 -5.57
N GLY A 410 8.61 -19.25 -4.30
CA GLY A 410 8.85 -20.34 -3.37
C GLY A 410 8.74 -19.85 -1.93
N PHE A 411 8.55 -20.76 -0.98
CA PHE A 411 8.59 -20.47 0.44
C PHE A 411 9.10 -21.68 1.22
N ASP A 412 9.62 -21.43 2.40
CA ASP A 412 9.98 -22.46 3.36
C ASP A 412 8.88 -22.57 4.40
N PHE A 413 8.50 -23.79 4.75
CA PHE A 413 7.55 -24.07 5.81
C PHE A 413 8.30 -24.58 7.04
N TYR A 414 8.00 -24.00 8.18
CA TYR A 414 8.62 -24.35 9.46
C TYR A 414 7.56 -24.66 10.50
N GLU A 415 7.82 -25.68 11.29
CA GLU A 415 7.06 -25.99 12.48
C GLU A 415 7.92 -25.78 13.72
N LEU A 416 7.29 -25.46 14.84
CA LEU A 416 7.98 -25.44 16.12
C LEU A 416 8.27 -26.89 16.53
N GLY A 417 9.56 -27.19 16.65
CA GLY A 417 10.00 -28.46 17.22
C GLY A 417 9.86 -28.49 18.75
N GLU A 418 10.36 -29.56 19.35
CA GLU A 418 10.47 -29.66 20.79
C GLU A 418 11.34 -28.53 21.37
N ASN A 419 11.02 -28.06 22.57
CA ASN A 419 11.81 -27.07 23.27
C ASN A 419 13.26 -27.53 23.43
N LEU A 420 14.21 -26.71 23.05
CA LEU A 420 15.64 -26.99 23.17
C LEU A 420 16.08 -27.08 24.65
N PHE A 421 15.35 -26.39 25.53
CA PHE A 421 15.56 -26.40 26.95
C PHE A 421 14.30 -26.92 27.66
N THR A 422 14.49 -27.67 28.74
CA THR A 422 13.42 -28.11 29.61
C THR A 422 12.89 -26.95 30.47
N ASP A 423 11.79 -27.17 31.19
CA ASP A 423 11.23 -26.18 32.14
C ASP A 423 12.21 -25.83 33.28
N GLU A 424 13.21 -26.69 33.53
CA GLU A 424 14.28 -26.50 34.51
C GLU A 424 15.52 -25.78 33.93
N ASP A 425 15.40 -25.22 32.72
CA ASP A 425 16.48 -24.55 32.01
C ASP A 425 17.69 -25.45 31.65
N THR A 426 17.51 -26.76 31.64
CA THR A 426 18.53 -27.71 31.18
C THR A 426 18.34 -28.06 29.71
N LEU A 427 19.41 -28.51 29.06
CA LEU A 427 19.37 -28.92 27.65
C LEU A 427 18.45 -30.15 27.49
N ASN A 428 17.48 -30.03 26.59
CA ASN A 428 16.61 -31.16 26.25
C ASN A 428 17.32 -32.07 25.23
N GLU A 429 17.88 -33.17 25.71
CA GLU A 429 18.62 -34.10 24.85
C GLU A 429 17.75 -34.86 23.85
N SER A 430 16.39 -34.90 24.06
CA SER A 430 15.46 -35.56 23.13
C SER A 430 15.39 -34.88 21.78
N VAL A 431 15.73 -33.57 21.72
CA VAL A 431 15.80 -32.79 20.48
C VAL A 431 16.87 -33.32 19.50
N GLY A 432 17.86 -34.04 20.00
CA GLY A 432 18.90 -34.71 19.24
C GLY A 432 20.10 -33.81 18.93
N ALA A 433 21.25 -34.44 18.78
CA ALA A 433 22.55 -33.76 18.63
C ALA A 433 22.62 -32.81 17.43
N VAL A 434 21.91 -33.10 16.33
CA VAL A 434 21.90 -32.27 15.12
C VAL A 434 21.32 -30.90 15.41
N LYS A 435 20.18 -30.81 16.03
CA LYS A 435 19.50 -29.56 16.40
C LYS A 435 20.27 -28.74 17.43
N ILE A 436 20.90 -29.45 18.40
CA ILE A 436 21.77 -28.80 19.36
C ILE A 436 22.97 -28.15 18.68
N ARG A 437 23.59 -28.82 17.69
CA ARG A 437 24.70 -28.32 16.89
C ARG A 437 24.28 -27.05 16.08
N GLU A 438 23.14 -27.13 15.42
CA GLU A 438 22.57 -26.02 14.64
C GLU A 438 22.33 -24.80 15.53
N TYR A 439 21.71 -25.00 16.70
CA TYR A 439 21.42 -23.93 17.66
C TYR A 439 22.70 -23.26 18.18
N ILE A 440 23.68 -24.03 18.61
CA ILE A 440 24.93 -23.49 19.15
C ILE A 440 25.65 -22.66 18.08
N TYR A 441 25.80 -23.21 16.88
CA TYR A 441 26.43 -22.47 15.79
C TYR A 441 25.69 -21.18 15.44
N PHE A 442 24.37 -21.23 15.36
CA PHE A 442 23.55 -20.04 15.11
C PHE A 442 23.67 -19.00 16.23
N SER A 443 23.69 -19.45 17.48
CA SER A 443 23.82 -18.55 18.65
C SER A 443 25.13 -17.77 18.61
N GLU A 444 26.21 -18.41 18.20
CA GLU A 444 27.54 -17.81 18.10
C GLU A 444 27.73 -16.91 16.86
N THR A 445 27.18 -17.33 15.73
CA THR A 445 27.55 -16.76 14.43
C THR A 445 26.42 -15.99 13.75
N ARG A 446 25.16 -16.19 14.18
CA ARG A 446 23.93 -15.75 13.51
C ARG A 446 23.81 -16.27 12.07
N GLN A 447 24.45 -17.42 11.78
CA GLN A 447 24.38 -18.10 10.50
C GLN A 447 23.91 -19.55 10.70
N TYR A 448 23.21 -20.08 9.71
CA TYR A 448 22.82 -21.50 9.71
C TYR A 448 24.03 -22.39 9.51
N LEU A 449 24.04 -23.52 10.24
CA LEU A 449 25.06 -24.56 10.08
C LEU A 449 24.76 -25.33 8.78
N SER A 450 25.51 -25.02 7.72
CA SER A 450 25.37 -25.70 6.42
C SER A 450 26.25 -26.94 6.29
N ARG A 451 27.26 -27.09 7.16
CA ARG A 451 28.21 -28.19 7.12
C ARG A 451 27.63 -29.44 7.78
N PRO A 452 27.51 -30.57 7.08
CA PRO A 452 27.12 -31.83 7.71
C PRO A 452 28.21 -32.30 8.67
N GLN A 453 27.81 -33.08 9.70
CA GLN A 453 28.76 -33.67 10.65
C GLN A 453 29.70 -34.61 9.92
N SER A 454 31.01 -34.35 10.00
CA SER A 454 32.05 -35.22 9.44
C SER A 454 32.37 -36.39 10.37
N LYS A 455 32.62 -37.54 9.81
CA LYS A 455 33.12 -38.70 10.59
C LYS A 455 34.55 -38.47 11.11
N ASP A 456 35.37 -37.72 10.32
CA ASP A 456 36.75 -37.44 10.71
C ASP A 456 36.86 -36.34 11.76
N TYR A 457 35.89 -35.42 11.76
CA TYR A 457 35.83 -34.29 12.71
C TYR A 457 34.44 -34.16 13.35
N PRO A 458 34.05 -35.10 14.19
CA PRO A 458 32.68 -35.21 14.65
C PRO A 458 32.23 -34.05 15.56
N TYR A 459 33.16 -33.30 16.13
CA TYR A 459 32.88 -32.20 17.05
C TYR A 459 33.01 -30.82 16.44
N LEU A 460 33.55 -30.71 15.22
CA LEU A 460 33.61 -29.46 14.50
C LEU A 460 32.22 -29.05 14.03
N LEU A 461 31.82 -27.81 14.32
CA LEU A 461 30.63 -27.18 13.75
C LEU A 461 31.00 -26.59 12.38
N ASP A 462 31.72 -25.49 12.38
CA ASP A 462 32.30 -24.88 11.18
C ASP A 462 33.34 -23.81 11.55
N TYR A 463 33.90 -23.15 10.53
CA TYR A 463 34.80 -22.01 10.68
C TYR A 463 34.13 -20.73 10.20
N LYS A 464 34.36 -19.63 10.92
CA LYS A 464 33.91 -18.29 10.52
C LYS A 464 34.90 -17.23 10.99
N ASP A 465 35.30 -16.33 10.09
CA ASP A 465 36.15 -15.16 10.39
C ASP A 465 37.40 -15.51 11.23
N GLY A 466 38.13 -16.55 10.83
CA GLY A 466 39.33 -17.03 11.53
C GLY A 466 39.05 -17.83 12.82
N THR A 467 37.79 -17.98 13.23
CA THR A 467 37.38 -18.71 14.43
C THR A 467 36.82 -20.09 14.07
N GLY A 468 37.31 -21.12 14.75
CA GLY A 468 36.77 -22.47 14.69
C GLY A 468 35.78 -22.73 15.83
N TYR A 469 34.60 -23.21 15.52
CA TYR A 469 33.53 -23.53 16.46
C TYR A 469 33.41 -25.03 16.66
N PHE A 470 33.46 -25.49 17.91
CA PHE A 470 33.44 -26.91 18.28
C PHE A 470 32.39 -27.19 19.34
N LEU A 471 31.67 -28.28 19.19
CA LEU A 471 30.77 -28.82 20.18
C LEU A 471 31.24 -30.23 20.58
N TYR A 472 31.98 -30.31 21.68
CA TYR A 472 32.36 -31.59 22.29
C TYR A 472 31.21 -32.08 23.17
N TYR A 473 30.23 -32.73 22.53
CA TYR A 473 29.00 -33.19 23.11
C TYR A 473 28.77 -34.66 22.78
N LYS A 474 28.37 -35.42 23.78
CA LYS A 474 27.90 -36.79 23.66
C LYS A 474 26.58 -36.92 24.39
N PRO A 475 25.54 -37.52 23.77
CA PRO A 475 24.30 -37.82 24.48
C PRO A 475 24.55 -38.67 25.72
N SER A 476 23.90 -38.33 26.84
CA SER A 476 23.95 -39.10 28.10
C SER A 476 25.36 -39.31 28.73
N GLU A 477 26.40 -38.65 28.20
CA GLU A 477 27.75 -38.72 28.76
C GLU A 477 28.31 -37.31 29.00
N LEU A 478 28.96 -37.10 30.16
CA LEU A 478 29.65 -35.85 30.40
C LEU A 478 30.97 -35.80 29.64
N THR A 479 31.22 -34.69 28.95
CA THR A 479 32.43 -34.46 28.19
C THR A 479 33.37 -33.51 28.93
N THR A 480 34.67 -33.82 28.94
CA THR A 480 35.68 -33.01 29.63
C THR A 480 36.72 -32.53 28.61
N LEU A 481 36.83 -31.21 28.49
CA LEU A 481 37.93 -30.60 27.75
C LEU A 481 39.18 -30.60 28.65
N SER A 482 40.17 -31.41 28.29
CA SER A 482 41.43 -31.58 28.98
C SER A 482 42.60 -31.49 27.98
N PRO A 483 43.87 -31.42 28.43
CA PRO A 483 45.00 -31.47 27.52
C PRO A 483 45.00 -32.68 26.61
N ASP A 484 44.54 -33.86 27.10
CA ASP A 484 44.49 -35.11 26.35
C ASP A 484 43.37 -35.10 25.29
N THR A 485 42.29 -34.35 25.53
CA THR A 485 41.17 -34.26 24.59
C THR A 485 41.29 -33.11 23.58
N LEU A 486 42.32 -32.27 23.63
CA LEU A 486 42.55 -31.20 22.66
C LEU A 486 42.76 -31.72 21.21
N SER A 487 43.04 -32.99 21.03
CA SER A 487 43.10 -33.66 19.72
C SER A 487 41.77 -33.58 18.92
N ILE A 488 40.68 -33.20 19.54
CA ILE A 488 39.41 -32.91 18.85
C ILE A 488 39.49 -31.74 17.91
N VAL A 489 40.49 -30.87 18.05
CA VAL A 489 40.75 -29.70 17.18
C VAL A 489 41.75 -30.08 16.08
N PRO A 490 41.26 -30.36 14.86
CA PRO A 490 42.11 -30.95 13.81
C PRO A 490 42.94 -29.95 13.02
N THR A 491 42.58 -28.66 13.04
CA THR A 491 43.15 -27.65 12.16
C THR A 491 43.46 -26.36 12.91
N LYS A 492 44.42 -25.60 12.41
CA LYS A 492 44.75 -24.28 12.97
C LYS A 492 43.74 -23.22 12.55
N ALA A 493 43.21 -22.50 13.55
CA ALA A 493 42.47 -21.27 13.42
C ALA A 493 43.14 -20.20 14.27
N ASP A 494 42.77 -18.94 14.06
CA ASP A 494 43.27 -17.83 14.87
C ASP A 494 42.69 -17.87 16.28
N HIS A 495 41.45 -18.34 16.39
CA HIS A 495 40.71 -18.48 17.62
C HIS A 495 39.83 -19.74 17.62
N TYR A 496 39.48 -20.24 18.82
CA TYR A 496 38.64 -21.42 18.99
C TYR A 496 37.55 -21.14 20.02
N VAL A 497 36.31 -21.50 19.70
CA VAL A 497 35.19 -21.57 20.64
C VAL A 497 34.82 -23.05 20.84
N ILE A 498 35.01 -23.56 22.04
CA ILE A 498 34.80 -24.98 22.33
C ILE A 498 33.77 -25.13 23.44
N TYR A 499 32.69 -25.79 23.12
CA TYR A 499 31.66 -26.20 24.07
C TYR A 499 31.96 -27.60 24.60
N ALA A 500 31.96 -27.80 25.93
CA ALA A 500 31.97 -29.08 26.62
C ALA A 500 31.31 -28.96 28.01
N ASP A 501 31.02 -30.08 28.69
CA ASP A 501 30.39 -30.03 29.99
C ASP A 501 31.36 -29.56 31.10
N VAL A 502 32.60 -29.97 31.04
CA VAL A 502 33.64 -29.64 32.02
C VAL A 502 34.92 -29.22 31.30
N CYS A 503 35.70 -28.32 31.90
CA CYS A 503 37.05 -28.00 31.45
C CYS A 503 38.05 -28.10 32.62
N THR A 504 39.12 -28.85 32.41
CA THR A 504 40.22 -29.02 33.40
C THR A 504 41.46 -28.19 33.04
N ILE A 505 41.45 -27.49 31.89
CA ILE A 505 42.53 -26.64 31.45
C ILE A 505 42.43 -25.29 32.15
N SER A 506 43.55 -24.76 32.66
CA SER A 506 43.55 -23.47 33.36
C SER A 506 43.23 -22.32 32.37
N LYS A 507 42.62 -21.25 32.89
CA LYS A 507 42.31 -20.04 32.11
C LYS A 507 43.54 -19.45 31.40
N GLU A 508 44.68 -19.50 32.03
CA GLU A 508 45.96 -19.03 31.47
C GLU A 508 46.42 -19.86 30.28
N GLN A 509 46.24 -21.18 30.34
CA GLN A 509 46.56 -22.09 29.26
C GLN A 509 45.56 -21.95 28.10
N LEU A 510 44.29 -21.83 28.38
CA LEU A 510 43.25 -21.58 27.36
C LEU A 510 43.55 -20.28 26.59
N ALA A 511 43.92 -19.20 27.33
CA ALA A 511 44.26 -17.93 26.71
C ALA A 511 45.52 -18.02 25.79
N LYS A 512 46.56 -18.77 26.22
CA LYS A 512 47.76 -19.03 25.38
C LYS A 512 47.46 -19.80 24.11
N MET A 513 46.40 -20.61 24.11
CA MET A 513 45.97 -21.42 22.97
C MET A 513 44.87 -20.70 22.13
N ASN A 514 44.49 -19.49 22.46
CA ASN A 514 43.38 -18.76 21.86
C ASN A 514 42.05 -19.54 21.92
N ILE A 515 41.77 -20.22 23.02
CA ILE A 515 40.55 -21.01 23.23
C ILE A 515 39.60 -20.28 24.19
N THR A 516 38.38 -20.03 23.73
CA THR A 516 37.24 -19.67 24.57
C THR A 516 36.45 -20.96 24.90
N PHE A 517 36.49 -21.39 26.16
CA PHE A 517 35.65 -22.47 26.63
C PHE A 517 34.28 -21.97 27.03
N LYS A 518 33.24 -22.69 26.60
CA LYS A 518 31.83 -22.48 26.99
C LYS A 518 31.24 -23.78 27.53
N LYS A 519 30.58 -23.70 28.69
CA LYS A 519 29.95 -24.85 29.31
C LYS A 519 28.66 -25.20 28.61
N ILE A 520 28.40 -26.48 28.35
CA ILE A 520 27.10 -26.99 27.88
C ILE A 520 26.10 -26.89 29.04
N PRO A 521 24.92 -26.28 28.89
CA PRO A 521 23.96 -26.08 29.97
C PRO A 521 23.12 -27.36 30.21
N ARG A 522 23.76 -28.40 30.80
CA ARG A 522 23.03 -29.60 31.22
C ARG A 522 22.46 -29.47 32.63
N ASP A 523 23.05 -28.59 33.45
CA ASP A 523 22.69 -28.52 34.87
C ASP A 523 22.28 -27.13 35.34
N ILE A 524 22.46 -26.02 34.58
CA ILE A 524 22.24 -24.68 35.13
C ILE A 524 22.10 -23.62 34.02
N ASN A 525 21.02 -22.80 34.16
CA ASN A 525 20.82 -21.43 33.68
C ASN A 525 21.21 -21.04 32.25
N ARG A 526 20.18 -20.56 31.58
CA ARG A 526 20.26 -19.80 30.31
C ARG A 526 21.34 -18.73 30.37
N PHE A 527 22.10 -18.63 29.32
CA PHE A 527 22.95 -17.48 29.06
C PHE A 527 22.18 -16.39 28.31
#